data_d90b4da8c3a49c75268761b6b79caa86
#
_entry.id   d90b4da8c3a49c75268761b6b79caa86
#
_cell.length_a   1.000
_cell.length_b   1.000
_cell.length_c   1.000
_cell.angle_alpha   90.00
_cell.angle_beta   90.00
_cell.angle_gamma   90.00
#
_symmetry.space_group_name_H-M   'P 1'
#
loop_
_entity.id
_entity.type
_entity.pdbx_description
1 polymer ?
#
loop_
_entity_poly.entity_id
_entity_poly.type
_entity_poly.pdbx_seq_one_letter_code
_entity_poly.pdbx_strand_id
1 'polypeptide(L)'
;VTTLIVAVGLVLIASGTAMWVATRTVSAGEMLGIGGLAAVSLVGAVGVDSPCETQTAYYCLSVLEDPDLKSGRTLVLDDLRHSYVDLDDPTRLEFWYVRRIVDAIEAHATSPGVPLDAVYLGGGAFTVPRYVRATRPGSIQTILEIDGDLVDVVEERLDFDRQDDVEIVVGDGRLAVDELDDDSASLVVGDAFGSRAVPFHLATKEFLADVERVLRPTGIYVANIIDGPAEKFLRAEVATVAEVFNHVAVIRGPGIVSGRNGNSVVIASQSPLNERSLAQRLGRDVRLGGATSDDPDRVVGEVLVGDDLAQYLDGADILTDDFAPVDQLIGG
;
A
#
# COMPACT_ATOMS: atom_id res chain seq x y z
N VAL A 1 -23.67 2.42 1.08
CA VAL A 1 -23.73 2.99 -0.27
C VAL A 1 -24.74 2.22 -1.12
N THR A 2 -24.67 0.89 -1.17
CA THR A 2 -25.58 0.04 -1.98
C THR A 2 -27.06 0.25 -1.59
N THR A 3 -27.36 0.31 -0.30
CA THR A 3 -28.73 0.52 0.22
C THR A 3 -29.27 1.90 -0.21
N LEU A 4 -28.44 2.93 -0.21
CA LEU A 4 -28.82 4.28 -0.62
C LEU A 4 -29.07 4.36 -2.13
N ILE A 5 -28.22 3.72 -2.94
CA ILE A 5 -28.39 3.66 -4.40
C ILE A 5 -29.67 2.93 -4.78
N VAL A 6 -29.96 1.80 -4.11
CA VAL A 6 -31.20 1.04 -4.31
C VAL A 6 -32.42 1.87 -3.90
N ALA A 7 -32.36 2.56 -2.75
CA ALA A 7 -33.45 3.41 -2.27
C ALA A 7 -33.71 4.59 -3.22
N VAL A 8 -32.66 5.27 -3.70
CA VAL A 8 -32.78 6.37 -4.68
C VAL A 8 -33.31 5.85 -6.02
N GLY A 9 -32.82 4.70 -6.48
CA GLY A 9 -33.32 4.05 -7.69
C GLY A 9 -34.81 3.72 -7.62
N LEU A 10 -35.27 3.15 -6.51
CA LEU A 10 -36.68 2.85 -6.25
C LEU A 10 -37.57 4.11 -6.21
N VAL A 11 -37.09 5.19 -5.60
CA VAL A 11 -37.82 6.48 -5.56
C VAL A 11 -37.92 7.09 -6.96
N LEU A 12 -36.85 7.02 -7.77
CA LEU A 12 -36.86 7.54 -9.15
C LEU A 12 -37.78 6.71 -10.05
N ILE A 13 -37.79 5.38 -9.94
CA ILE A 13 -38.69 4.49 -10.68
C ILE A 13 -40.15 4.77 -10.26
N ALA A 14 -40.42 4.87 -8.94
CA ALA A 14 -41.74 5.13 -8.42
C ALA A 14 -42.27 6.51 -8.84
N SER A 15 -41.43 7.55 -8.80
CA SER A 15 -41.81 8.90 -9.26
C SER A 15 -41.99 8.98 -10.78
N GLY A 16 -41.14 8.32 -11.55
CA GLY A 16 -41.23 8.25 -12.99
C GLY A 16 -42.50 7.51 -13.46
N THR A 17 -42.82 6.38 -12.82
CA THR A 17 -44.08 5.61 -13.12
C THR A 17 -45.30 6.35 -12.66
N ALA A 18 -45.32 7.02 -11.51
CA ALA A 18 -46.45 7.83 -11.05
C ALA A 18 -46.73 9.01 -12.00
N MET A 19 -45.68 9.69 -12.51
CA MET A 19 -45.80 10.78 -13.46
C MET A 19 -46.27 10.29 -14.83
N TRP A 20 -45.83 9.12 -15.28
CA TRP A 20 -46.23 8.53 -16.54
C TRP A 20 -47.68 8.03 -16.50
N VAL A 21 -48.10 7.41 -15.41
CA VAL A 21 -49.51 6.98 -15.18
C VAL A 21 -50.45 8.19 -15.07
N ALA A 22 -50.03 9.29 -14.45
CA ALA A 22 -50.84 10.50 -14.31
C ALA A 22 -51.06 11.23 -15.68
N THR A 23 -50.23 10.98 -16.68
CA THR A 23 -50.29 11.64 -17.98
C THR A 23 -50.91 10.82 -19.10
N ARG A 24 -51.23 9.52 -18.88
CA ARG A 24 -51.84 8.61 -19.88
C ARG A 24 -52.85 7.65 -19.26
N THR A 25 -53.83 7.26 -20.08
CA THR A 25 -54.73 6.11 -19.77
C THR A 25 -53.95 4.82 -20.08
N VAL A 26 -53.46 4.16 -19.04
CA VAL A 26 -52.64 2.92 -19.12
C VAL A 26 -53.58 1.70 -19.13
N SER A 27 -53.36 0.77 -20.07
CA SER A 27 -54.11 -0.50 -20.11
C SER A 27 -53.66 -1.45 -19.00
N ALA A 28 -54.51 -2.39 -18.58
CA ALA A 28 -54.17 -3.39 -17.56
C ALA A 28 -52.95 -4.24 -17.95
N GLY A 29 -52.66 -4.46 -19.23
CA GLY A 29 -51.47 -5.19 -19.70
C GLY A 29 -50.17 -4.40 -19.55
N GLU A 30 -50.21 -3.10 -19.71
CA GLU A 30 -49.03 -2.23 -19.53
C GLU A 30 -48.66 -2.10 -18.03
N MET A 31 -49.68 -2.08 -17.14
CA MET A 31 -49.47 -2.09 -15.70
C MET A 31 -48.80 -3.40 -15.22
N LEU A 32 -49.19 -4.54 -15.77
CA LEU A 32 -48.59 -5.84 -15.49
C LEU A 32 -47.12 -5.88 -15.98
N GLY A 33 -46.83 -5.30 -17.12
CA GLY A 33 -45.46 -5.20 -17.68
C GLY A 33 -44.53 -4.34 -16.82
N ILE A 34 -45.01 -3.19 -16.32
CA ILE A 34 -44.24 -2.27 -15.47
C ILE A 34 -44.02 -2.91 -14.08
N GLY A 35 -45.06 -3.56 -13.51
CA GLY A 35 -44.95 -4.29 -12.26
C GLY A 35 -44.00 -5.47 -12.34
N GLY A 36 -43.96 -6.19 -13.45
CA GLY A 36 -43.04 -7.27 -13.74
C GLY A 36 -41.57 -6.80 -13.83
N LEU A 37 -41.32 -5.71 -14.54
CA LEU A 37 -39.98 -5.13 -14.64
C LEU A 37 -39.46 -4.60 -13.31
N ALA A 38 -40.30 -3.96 -12.51
CA ALA A 38 -39.95 -3.47 -11.18
C ALA A 38 -39.65 -4.66 -10.22
N ALA A 39 -40.43 -5.73 -10.29
CA ALA A 39 -40.20 -6.94 -9.48
C ALA A 39 -38.91 -7.67 -9.88
N VAL A 40 -38.60 -7.79 -11.18
CA VAL A 40 -37.34 -8.39 -11.66
C VAL A 40 -36.13 -7.55 -11.25
N SER A 41 -36.24 -6.21 -11.28
CA SER A 41 -35.18 -5.31 -10.83
C SER A 41 -34.97 -5.40 -9.30
N LEU A 42 -36.04 -5.58 -8.55
CA LEU A 42 -35.97 -5.74 -7.09
C LEU A 42 -35.35 -7.09 -6.70
N VAL A 43 -35.76 -8.18 -7.37
CA VAL A 43 -35.19 -9.52 -7.12
C VAL A 43 -33.73 -9.58 -7.55
N GLY A 44 -33.35 -8.92 -8.67
CA GLY A 44 -31.96 -8.81 -9.09
C GLY A 44 -31.08 -7.99 -8.12
N ALA A 45 -31.66 -6.99 -7.45
CA ALA A 45 -30.94 -6.16 -6.49
C ALA A 45 -30.79 -6.81 -5.10
N VAL A 46 -31.69 -7.75 -4.75
CA VAL A 46 -31.67 -8.44 -3.42
C VAL A 46 -30.95 -9.79 -3.48
N GLY A 47 -30.70 -10.33 -4.68
CA GLY A 47 -30.15 -11.67 -4.87
C GLY A 47 -28.70 -11.73 -5.36
N VAL A 48 -28.00 -10.61 -5.45
CA VAL A 48 -26.55 -10.62 -5.75
C VAL A 48 -25.84 -10.60 -4.40
N ASP A 49 -25.39 -11.77 -3.94
CA ASP A 49 -24.41 -11.83 -2.86
C ASP A 49 -23.22 -10.95 -3.26
N SER A 50 -22.87 -9.99 -2.43
CA SER A 50 -21.65 -9.23 -2.62
C SER A 50 -20.49 -10.24 -2.64
N PRO A 51 -19.61 -10.25 -3.66
CA PRO A 51 -18.44 -11.11 -3.64
C PRO A 51 -17.46 -10.72 -2.51
N CYS A 52 -17.71 -9.58 -1.85
CA CYS A 52 -16.90 -9.04 -0.78
C CYS A 52 -17.44 -9.49 0.59
N GLU A 53 -16.57 -9.90 1.47
CA GLU A 53 -16.93 -10.09 2.89
C GLU A 53 -17.29 -8.73 3.53
N THR A 54 -16.49 -7.70 3.22
CA THR A 54 -16.74 -6.31 3.63
C THR A 54 -16.51 -5.38 2.44
N GLN A 55 -17.49 -4.53 2.12
CA GLN A 55 -17.35 -3.50 1.10
C GLN A 55 -17.07 -2.17 1.78
N THR A 56 -15.87 -1.62 1.56
CA THR A 56 -15.52 -0.29 2.06
C THR A 56 -15.74 0.79 0.98
N ALA A 57 -15.39 2.03 1.28
CA ALA A 57 -15.40 3.09 0.28
C ALA A 57 -14.30 2.92 -0.80
N TYR A 58 -13.27 2.15 -0.50
CA TYR A 58 -12.07 2.00 -1.32
C TYR A 58 -11.93 0.59 -1.91
N TYR A 59 -12.29 -0.47 -1.17
CA TYR A 59 -11.97 -1.85 -1.53
C TYR A 59 -13.14 -2.81 -1.30
N CYS A 60 -13.09 -3.91 -2.05
CA CYS A 60 -13.75 -5.17 -1.74
C CYS A 60 -12.80 -6.00 -0.87
N LEU A 61 -13.11 -6.13 0.42
CA LEU A 61 -12.21 -6.65 1.42
C LEU A 61 -12.61 -8.07 1.84
N SER A 62 -11.62 -8.96 1.98
CA SER A 62 -11.77 -10.31 2.54
C SER A 62 -10.56 -10.69 3.39
N VAL A 63 -10.78 -11.48 4.43
CA VAL A 63 -9.73 -12.06 5.28
C VAL A 63 -9.75 -13.58 5.12
N LEU A 64 -8.70 -14.13 4.54
CA LEU A 64 -8.55 -15.56 4.28
C LEU A 64 -7.69 -16.21 5.37
N GLU A 65 -8.11 -17.37 5.85
CA GLU A 65 -7.29 -18.23 6.71
C GLU A 65 -6.22 -18.93 5.89
N ASP A 66 -5.02 -19.07 6.46
CA ASP A 66 -3.95 -19.86 5.86
C ASP A 66 -4.25 -21.36 6.08
N PRO A 67 -4.32 -22.20 5.01
CA PRO A 67 -4.64 -23.61 5.14
C PRO A 67 -3.58 -24.41 5.89
N ASP A 68 -2.33 -23.94 5.88
CA ASP A 68 -1.18 -24.63 6.46
C ASP A 68 -0.79 -24.06 7.84
N LEU A 69 -1.26 -22.85 8.19
CA LEU A 69 -0.95 -22.17 9.44
C LEU A 69 -2.23 -21.59 10.08
N LYS A 70 -2.69 -22.20 11.15
CA LYS A 70 -3.96 -21.83 11.81
C LYS A 70 -4.03 -20.37 12.26
N SER A 71 -2.90 -19.78 12.66
CA SER A 71 -2.77 -18.37 13.05
C SER A 71 -2.55 -17.43 11.87
N GLY A 72 -2.25 -17.96 10.66
CA GLY A 72 -2.00 -17.18 9.47
C GLY A 72 -3.27 -16.57 8.87
N ARG A 73 -3.19 -15.30 8.48
CA ARG A 73 -4.27 -14.56 7.82
C ARG A 73 -3.73 -13.78 6.62
N THR A 74 -4.45 -13.87 5.51
CA THR A 74 -4.20 -13.05 4.33
C THR A 74 -5.32 -12.02 4.18
N LEU A 75 -4.95 -10.74 4.17
CA LEU A 75 -5.84 -9.66 3.77
C LEU A 75 -5.85 -9.58 2.24
N VAL A 76 -7.03 -9.63 1.66
CA VAL A 76 -7.27 -9.48 0.22
C VAL A 76 -8.06 -8.19 0.03
N LEU A 77 -7.54 -7.32 -0.84
CA LEU A 77 -8.20 -6.10 -1.28
C LEU A 77 -8.49 -6.24 -2.78
N ASP A 78 -9.78 -6.17 -3.14
CA ASP A 78 -10.30 -6.51 -4.45
C ASP A 78 -9.93 -7.96 -4.86
N ASP A 79 -9.00 -8.14 -5.79
CA ASP A 79 -8.50 -9.44 -6.26
C ASP A 79 -7.03 -9.71 -5.87
N LEU A 80 -6.44 -8.82 -5.07
CA LEU A 80 -5.02 -8.88 -4.72
C LEU A 80 -4.81 -9.34 -3.28
N ARG A 81 -3.92 -10.31 -3.09
CA ARG A 81 -3.34 -10.61 -1.77
C ARG A 81 -2.47 -9.41 -1.37
N HIS A 82 -2.99 -8.60 -0.45
CA HIS A 82 -2.39 -7.32 -0.09
C HIS A 82 -1.41 -7.45 1.09
N SER A 83 -1.82 -8.16 2.13
CA SER A 83 -1.00 -8.32 3.34
C SER A 83 -1.15 -9.73 3.92
N TYR A 84 -0.16 -10.15 4.69
CA TYR A 84 -0.19 -11.39 5.47
C TYR A 84 0.26 -11.11 6.90
N VAL A 85 -0.44 -11.69 7.87
CA VAL A 85 -0.05 -11.67 9.28
C VAL A 85 -0.17 -13.08 9.88
N ASP A 86 0.73 -13.39 10.79
CA ASP A 86 0.63 -14.50 11.72
C ASP A 86 0.21 -13.93 13.08
N LEU A 87 -0.99 -14.31 13.57
CA LEU A 87 -1.54 -13.76 14.80
C LEU A 87 -0.75 -14.18 16.05
N ASP A 88 -0.08 -15.33 15.98
CA ASP A 88 0.73 -15.86 17.09
C ASP A 88 2.20 -15.42 17.01
N ASP A 89 2.70 -15.09 15.80
CA ASP A 89 4.10 -14.67 15.58
C ASP A 89 4.18 -13.47 14.62
N PRO A 90 4.12 -12.24 15.14
CA PRO A 90 4.21 -11.03 14.33
C PRO A 90 5.57 -10.83 13.63
N THR A 91 6.58 -11.67 13.95
CA THR A 91 7.88 -11.64 13.26
C THR A 91 7.92 -12.52 12.00
N ARG A 92 6.88 -13.31 11.75
CA ARG A 92 6.72 -14.09 10.52
C ARG A 92 6.28 -13.19 9.37
N LEU A 93 7.19 -12.94 8.45
CA LEU A 93 6.96 -12.06 7.29
C LEU A 93 6.88 -12.92 6.02
N GLU A 94 5.67 -13.06 5.46
CA GLU A 94 5.43 -13.91 4.28
C GLU A 94 5.87 -13.23 2.99
N PHE A 95 5.51 -11.97 2.80
CA PHE A 95 5.77 -11.25 1.56
C PHE A 95 7.21 -10.82 1.42
N TRP A 96 7.76 -10.99 0.23
CA TRP A 96 9.15 -10.67 -0.08
C TRP A 96 9.49 -9.19 0.23
N TYR A 97 8.64 -8.28 -0.21
CA TYR A 97 8.89 -6.84 -0.03
C TYR A 97 8.84 -6.42 1.44
N VAL A 98 7.94 -6.99 2.22
CA VAL A 98 7.86 -6.71 3.67
C VAL A 98 9.14 -7.14 4.39
N ARG A 99 9.69 -8.30 4.01
CA ARG A 99 11.02 -8.71 4.53
C ARG A 99 12.10 -7.71 4.16
N ARG A 100 12.07 -7.13 2.96
CA ARG A 100 13.07 -6.11 2.52
C ARG A 100 12.89 -4.79 3.25
N ILE A 101 11.65 -4.35 3.50
CA ILE A 101 11.37 -3.19 4.37
C ILE A 101 11.99 -3.42 5.75
N VAL A 102 11.74 -4.57 6.36
CA VAL A 102 12.29 -4.91 7.67
C VAL A 102 13.82 -5.03 7.64
N ASP A 103 14.42 -5.62 6.59
CA ASP A 103 15.87 -5.65 6.44
C ASP A 103 16.47 -4.23 6.39
N ALA A 104 15.81 -3.28 5.72
CA ALA A 104 16.23 -1.88 5.68
C ALA A 104 16.15 -1.22 7.06
N ILE A 105 15.03 -1.41 7.77
CA ILE A 105 14.83 -0.90 9.13
C ILE A 105 15.93 -1.44 10.06
N GLU A 106 16.15 -2.74 10.03
CA GLU A 106 17.11 -3.41 10.91
C GLU A 106 18.58 -3.12 10.53
N ALA A 107 18.86 -2.85 9.26
CA ALA A 107 20.20 -2.48 8.81
C ALA A 107 20.58 -1.06 9.23
N HIS A 108 19.62 -0.16 9.28
CA HIS A 108 19.84 1.25 9.58
C HIS A 108 19.76 1.56 11.08
N ALA A 109 19.00 0.79 11.83
CA ALA A 109 18.86 0.97 13.26
C ALA A 109 20.22 0.86 13.97
N THR A 110 20.47 1.78 14.90
CA THR A 110 21.75 1.87 15.63
C THR A 110 22.04 0.62 16.47
N SER A 111 21.01 -0.06 16.94
CA SER A 111 21.12 -1.33 17.69
C SER A 111 19.80 -2.10 17.64
N PRO A 112 19.82 -3.42 17.70
CA PRO A 112 18.62 -4.23 17.82
C PRO A 112 17.81 -3.84 19.07
N GLY A 113 16.48 -3.79 18.94
CA GLY A 113 15.56 -3.54 20.04
C GLY A 113 15.49 -2.07 20.53
N VAL A 114 16.24 -1.15 19.92
CA VAL A 114 16.07 0.29 20.20
C VAL A 114 14.71 0.76 19.68
N PRO A 115 13.90 1.45 20.51
CA PRO A 115 12.63 2.00 20.10
C PRO A 115 12.74 2.93 18.90
N LEU A 116 11.71 2.97 18.08
CA LEU A 116 11.59 3.85 16.93
C LEU A 116 10.36 4.76 17.10
N ASP A 117 10.48 6.00 16.66
CA ASP A 117 9.32 6.81 16.34
C ASP A 117 9.05 6.62 14.83
N ALA A 118 7.97 5.92 14.50
CA ALA A 118 7.71 5.43 13.17
C ALA A 118 6.38 5.95 12.61
N VAL A 119 6.39 6.37 11.36
CA VAL A 119 5.20 6.77 10.60
C VAL A 119 5.00 5.80 9.44
N TYR A 120 3.78 5.35 9.23
CA TYR A 120 3.41 4.45 8.15
C TYR A 120 2.37 5.10 7.25
N LEU A 121 2.69 5.29 5.97
CA LEU A 121 1.77 5.70 4.92
C LEU A 121 1.13 4.44 4.33
N GLY A 122 -0.16 4.23 4.65
CA GLY A 122 -0.85 2.98 4.42
C GLY A 122 -0.66 1.97 5.55
N GLY A 123 -1.74 1.34 5.95
CA GLY A 123 -1.74 0.37 7.05
C GLY A 123 -1.77 -1.08 6.58
N GLY A 124 -2.62 -1.39 5.61
CA GLY A 124 -2.92 -2.76 5.24
C GLY A 124 -3.34 -3.58 6.45
N ALA A 125 -2.72 -4.76 6.66
CA ALA A 125 -2.95 -5.57 7.87
C ALA A 125 -2.04 -5.19 9.06
N PHE A 126 -1.39 -4.04 9.01
CA PHE A 126 -0.43 -3.54 10.00
C PHE A 126 0.76 -4.51 10.23
N THR A 127 1.22 -5.17 9.18
CA THR A 127 2.29 -6.19 9.27
C THR A 127 3.60 -5.60 9.81
N VAL A 128 4.07 -4.47 9.24
CA VAL A 128 5.29 -3.80 9.71
C VAL A 128 5.12 -3.17 11.11
N PRO A 129 4.02 -2.47 11.43
CA PRO A 129 3.73 -2.02 12.78
C PRO A 129 3.75 -3.13 13.84
N ARG A 130 3.14 -4.30 13.55
CA ARG A 130 3.17 -5.48 14.43
C ARG A 130 4.59 -5.99 14.66
N TYR A 131 5.39 -6.08 13.60
CA TYR A 131 6.78 -6.47 13.69
C TYR A 131 7.60 -5.52 14.58
N VAL A 132 7.46 -4.20 14.36
CA VAL A 132 8.17 -3.18 15.13
C VAL A 132 7.76 -3.24 16.60
N ARG A 133 6.47 -3.35 16.92
CA ARG A 133 5.97 -3.51 18.28
C ARG A 133 6.58 -4.71 18.97
N ALA A 134 6.66 -5.86 18.29
CA ALA A 134 7.20 -7.11 18.86
C ALA A 134 8.71 -7.10 19.06
N THR A 135 9.46 -6.46 18.16
CA THR A 135 10.93 -6.51 18.17
C THR A 135 11.57 -5.29 18.80
N ARG A 136 10.83 -4.18 18.94
CA ARG A 136 11.29 -2.87 19.42
C ARG A 136 10.32 -2.27 20.44
N PRO A 137 10.17 -2.90 21.62
CA PRO A 137 9.22 -2.44 22.63
C PRO A 137 9.55 -1.00 23.06
N GLY A 138 8.50 -0.19 23.23
CA GLY A 138 8.59 1.23 23.54
C GLY A 138 8.69 2.15 22.30
N SER A 139 8.59 1.59 21.08
CA SER A 139 8.41 2.39 19.87
C SER A 139 7.06 3.11 19.89
N ILE A 140 7.04 4.35 19.39
CA ILE A 140 5.81 5.10 19.14
C ILE A 140 5.53 5.06 17.65
N GLN A 141 4.29 4.74 17.28
CA GLN A 141 3.94 4.44 15.91
C GLN A 141 2.71 5.23 15.48
N THR A 142 2.77 5.90 14.36
CA THR A 142 1.63 6.60 13.73
C THR A 142 1.31 5.94 12.41
N ILE A 143 0.08 5.44 12.25
CA ILE A 143 -0.41 4.80 11.02
C ILE A 143 -1.38 5.76 10.33
N LEU A 144 -1.08 6.15 9.10
CA LEU A 144 -1.88 7.02 8.27
C LEU A 144 -2.62 6.15 7.24
N GLU A 145 -3.91 5.88 7.48
CA GLU A 145 -4.71 4.98 6.64
C GLU A 145 -5.96 5.71 6.13
N ILE A 146 -6.18 5.65 4.81
CA ILE A 146 -7.30 6.35 4.19
C ILE A 146 -8.65 5.65 4.45
N ASP A 147 -8.63 4.33 4.64
CA ASP A 147 -9.82 3.50 4.76
C ASP A 147 -10.11 3.12 6.23
N GLY A 148 -10.99 3.88 6.89
CA GLY A 148 -11.38 3.61 8.26
C GLY A 148 -12.09 2.26 8.45
N ASP A 149 -12.86 1.80 7.46
CA ASP A 149 -13.52 0.49 7.52
C ASP A 149 -12.48 -0.65 7.45
N LEU A 150 -11.36 -0.45 6.74
CA LEU A 150 -10.23 -1.38 6.75
C LEU A 150 -9.60 -1.46 8.15
N VAL A 151 -9.41 -0.32 8.80
CA VAL A 151 -8.89 -0.27 10.17
C VAL A 151 -9.77 -1.08 11.12
N ASP A 152 -11.08 -0.90 11.05
CA ASP A 152 -12.04 -1.65 11.89
C ASP A 152 -11.92 -3.17 11.66
N VAL A 153 -11.80 -3.61 10.40
CA VAL A 153 -11.62 -5.03 10.07
C VAL A 153 -10.28 -5.57 10.60
N VAL A 154 -9.20 -4.80 10.54
CA VAL A 154 -7.88 -5.21 11.07
C VAL A 154 -7.92 -5.37 12.58
N GLU A 155 -8.61 -4.49 13.28
CA GLU A 155 -8.80 -4.59 14.74
C GLU A 155 -9.67 -5.79 15.11
N GLU A 156 -10.83 -5.96 14.46
CA GLU A 156 -11.81 -7.00 14.82
C GLU A 156 -11.39 -8.41 14.36
N ARG A 157 -10.80 -8.53 13.16
CA ARG A 157 -10.59 -9.83 12.52
C ARG A 157 -9.14 -10.27 12.44
N LEU A 158 -8.20 -9.33 12.57
CA LEU A 158 -6.78 -9.61 12.61
C LEU A 158 -6.16 -9.38 13.99
N ASP A 159 -7.01 -9.23 15.03
CA ASP A 159 -6.61 -9.15 16.44
C ASP A 159 -5.51 -8.07 16.67
N PHE A 160 -5.75 -6.87 16.15
CA PHE A 160 -4.88 -5.73 16.39
C PHE A 160 -5.45 -4.86 17.49
N ASP A 161 -4.82 -4.88 18.66
CA ASP A 161 -5.20 -4.07 19.80
C ASP A 161 -4.45 -2.71 19.75
N ARG A 162 -5.21 -1.61 19.69
CA ARG A 162 -4.67 -0.27 19.87
C ARG A 162 -4.22 -0.11 21.31
N GLN A 163 -2.93 0.07 21.50
CA GLN A 163 -2.35 0.43 22.77
C GLN A 163 -1.83 1.89 22.70
N ASP A 164 -1.39 2.42 23.81
CA ASP A 164 -0.89 3.81 23.88
C ASP A 164 0.34 4.07 22.98
N ASP A 165 0.93 3.03 22.42
CA ASP A 165 2.10 3.09 21.54
C ASP A 165 1.74 3.24 20.04
N VAL A 166 0.44 3.17 19.67
CA VAL A 166 0.00 3.31 18.28
C VAL A 166 -1.14 4.31 18.14
N GLU A 167 -0.90 5.34 17.35
CA GLU A 167 -1.92 6.26 16.86
C GLU A 167 -2.32 5.87 15.44
N ILE A 168 -3.61 5.82 15.14
CA ILE A 168 -4.14 5.61 13.79
C ILE A 168 -4.90 6.86 13.37
N VAL A 169 -4.42 7.52 12.32
CA VAL A 169 -5.03 8.69 11.70
C VAL A 169 -5.73 8.25 10.42
N VAL A 170 -7.07 8.30 10.43
CA VAL A 170 -7.86 7.96 9.25
C VAL A 170 -8.00 9.19 8.37
N GLY A 171 -7.47 9.12 7.14
CA GLY A 171 -7.52 10.22 6.18
C GLY A 171 -6.43 10.13 5.10
N ASP A 172 -6.35 11.19 4.30
CA ASP A 172 -5.33 11.32 3.26
C ASP A 172 -3.94 11.42 3.87
N GLY A 173 -3.01 10.53 3.43
CA GLY A 173 -1.68 10.42 3.98
C GLY A 173 -0.82 11.69 3.80
N ARG A 174 -1.00 12.44 2.68
CA ARG A 174 -0.25 13.68 2.46
C ARG A 174 -0.68 14.77 3.43
N LEU A 175 -2.00 14.95 3.59
CA LEU A 175 -2.52 15.93 4.54
C LEU A 175 -2.12 15.58 5.98
N ALA A 176 -2.10 14.30 6.32
CA ALA A 176 -1.68 13.86 7.64
C ALA A 176 -0.18 14.05 7.89
N VAL A 177 0.68 13.85 6.89
CA VAL A 177 2.14 14.13 7.02
C VAL A 177 2.41 15.63 7.23
N ASP A 178 1.64 16.52 6.57
CA ASP A 178 1.79 17.97 6.72
C ASP A 178 1.54 18.44 8.17
N GLU A 179 0.69 17.74 8.91
CA GLU A 179 0.37 18.03 10.32
C GLU A 179 1.40 17.46 11.34
N LEU A 180 2.34 16.64 10.89
CA LEU A 180 3.37 16.07 11.77
C LEU A 180 4.49 17.09 12.03
N ASP A 181 5.04 17.04 13.24
CA ASP A 181 6.15 17.90 13.65
C ASP A 181 7.44 17.60 12.89
N ASP A 182 8.26 18.62 12.66
CA ASP A 182 9.60 18.49 12.10
C ASP A 182 10.46 17.60 12.99
N ASP A 183 11.37 16.80 12.39
CA ASP A 183 12.31 15.92 13.09
C ASP A 183 11.65 14.97 14.12
N SER A 184 10.37 14.61 13.91
CA SER A 184 9.61 13.77 14.86
C SER A 184 9.83 12.27 14.66
N ALA A 185 10.08 11.81 13.43
CA ALA A 185 10.20 10.38 13.10
C ALA A 185 11.64 9.93 12.86
N SER A 186 11.96 8.73 13.29
CA SER A 186 13.20 8.01 12.93
C SER A 186 13.00 7.07 11.73
N LEU A 187 11.74 6.77 11.40
CA LEU A 187 11.34 5.90 10.30
C LEU A 187 10.05 6.42 9.67
N VAL A 188 10.04 6.54 8.34
CA VAL A 188 8.80 6.66 7.56
C VAL A 188 8.73 5.50 6.57
N VAL A 189 7.63 4.76 6.58
CA VAL A 189 7.38 3.65 5.63
C VAL A 189 6.29 4.07 4.66
N GLY A 190 6.57 4.05 3.36
CA GLY A 190 5.62 4.30 2.28
C GLY A 190 5.11 2.99 1.68
N ASP A 191 3.88 2.60 2.00
CA ASP A 191 3.23 1.38 1.46
C ASP A 191 1.75 1.66 1.19
N ALA A 192 1.45 2.84 0.60
CA ALA A 192 0.10 3.29 0.27
C ALA A 192 -0.20 3.10 -1.21
N PHE A 193 -1.27 2.41 -1.52
CA PHE A 193 -1.69 2.10 -2.89
C PHE A 193 -3.16 2.41 -3.12
N GLY A 194 -3.47 3.02 -4.28
CA GLY A 194 -4.81 3.08 -4.83
C GLY A 194 -5.01 1.89 -5.79
N SER A 195 -5.27 0.69 -5.27
CA SER A 195 -5.25 -0.58 -6.01
C SER A 195 -3.82 -1.06 -6.34
N ARG A 196 -3.25 -0.73 -7.50
CA ARG A 196 -1.90 -1.19 -7.92
C ARG A 196 -0.87 -0.08 -8.03
N ALA A 197 -1.32 1.16 -7.99
CA ALA A 197 -0.46 2.34 -8.14
C ALA A 197 -0.37 3.12 -6.84
N VAL A 198 0.78 3.70 -6.58
CA VAL A 198 0.91 4.74 -5.56
C VAL A 198 0.06 5.94 -6.01
N PRO A 199 -0.77 6.54 -5.14
CA PRO A 199 -1.48 7.77 -5.47
C PRO A 199 -0.48 8.86 -5.91
N PHE A 200 -0.74 9.51 -7.06
CA PHE A 200 0.23 10.44 -7.68
C PHE A 200 0.73 11.53 -6.72
N HIS A 201 -0.12 12.02 -5.83
CA HIS A 201 0.21 13.08 -4.86
C HIS A 201 1.10 12.58 -3.69
N LEU A 202 1.35 11.27 -3.58
CA LEU A 202 2.31 10.65 -2.65
C LEU A 202 3.63 10.26 -3.33
N ALA A 203 3.81 10.60 -4.61
CA ALA A 203 4.99 10.29 -5.40
C ALA A 203 5.75 11.55 -5.87
N THR A 204 5.35 12.74 -5.42
CA THR A 204 5.91 14.01 -5.89
C THR A 204 7.07 14.49 -5.02
N LYS A 205 7.95 15.28 -5.62
CA LYS A 205 9.09 15.89 -4.93
C LYS A 205 8.65 16.74 -3.73
N GLU A 206 7.53 17.42 -3.86
CA GLU A 206 6.96 18.27 -2.81
C GLU A 206 6.51 17.41 -1.62
N PHE A 207 5.82 16.30 -1.86
CA PHE A 207 5.45 15.34 -0.82
C PHE A 207 6.67 14.70 -0.16
N LEU A 208 7.67 14.31 -0.94
CA LEU A 208 8.91 13.74 -0.40
C LEU A 208 9.70 14.74 0.45
N ALA A 209 9.61 16.05 0.14
CA ALA A 209 10.16 17.09 0.99
C ALA A 209 9.44 17.19 2.35
N ASP A 210 8.11 16.97 2.40
CA ASP A 210 7.38 16.87 3.66
C ASP A 210 7.77 15.61 4.45
N VAL A 211 7.98 14.48 3.79
CA VAL A 211 8.53 13.26 4.41
C VAL A 211 9.93 13.52 5.00
N GLU A 212 10.78 14.21 4.26
CA GLU A 212 12.14 14.59 4.72
C GLU A 212 12.09 15.50 5.93
N ARG A 213 11.21 16.51 5.95
CA ARG A 213 10.98 17.43 7.05
C ARG A 213 10.60 16.69 8.35
N VAL A 214 9.73 15.70 8.26
CA VAL A 214 9.28 14.89 9.41
C VAL A 214 10.39 13.97 9.93
N LEU A 215 11.28 13.52 9.03
CA LEU A 215 12.37 12.63 9.41
C LEU A 215 13.48 13.37 10.17
N ARG A 216 13.94 12.76 11.26
CA ARG A 216 15.19 13.19 11.92
C ARG A 216 16.37 13.11 10.94
N PRO A 217 17.44 13.88 11.13
CA PRO A 217 18.60 13.88 10.22
C PRO A 217 19.23 12.49 9.99
N THR A 218 19.05 11.56 10.93
CA THR A 218 19.51 10.16 10.81
C THR A 218 18.35 9.19 10.53
N GLY A 219 17.15 9.67 10.31
CA GLY A 219 15.99 8.85 9.98
C GLY A 219 16.06 8.28 8.57
N ILE A 220 15.22 7.28 8.30
CA ILE A 220 15.11 6.67 6.97
C ILE A 220 13.67 6.71 6.45
N TYR A 221 13.57 6.92 5.14
CA TYR A 221 12.38 6.64 4.36
C TYR A 221 12.54 5.28 3.68
N VAL A 222 11.52 4.41 3.78
CA VAL A 222 11.51 3.09 3.13
C VAL A 222 10.19 2.93 2.40
N ALA A 223 10.22 2.82 1.08
CA ALA A 223 8.99 2.73 0.27
C ALA A 223 8.91 1.44 -0.54
N ASN A 224 7.70 0.86 -0.59
CA ASN A 224 7.36 -0.23 -1.50
C ASN A 224 6.83 0.37 -2.81
N ILE A 225 7.41 -0.04 -3.94
CA ILE A 225 6.98 0.37 -5.27
C ILE A 225 6.62 -0.86 -6.08
N ILE A 226 5.43 -0.87 -6.66
CA ILE A 226 5.00 -1.90 -7.62
C ILE A 226 5.12 -1.32 -9.02
N ASP A 227 5.81 -2.04 -9.91
CA ASP A 227 5.95 -1.60 -11.30
C ASP A 227 5.96 -2.80 -12.26
N GLY A 228 5.89 -2.49 -13.56
CA GLY A 228 6.01 -3.44 -14.65
C GLY A 228 7.46 -3.64 -15.12
N PRO A 229 7.67 -4.50 -16.13
CA PRO A 229 9.01 -4.83 -16.63
C PRO A 229 9.74 -3.66 -17.31
N ALA A 230 9.04 -2.59 -17.65
CA ALA A 230 9.66 -1.39 -18.23
C ALA A 230 10.27 -0.46 -17.16
N GLU A 231 9.91 -0.66 -15.90
CA GLU A 231 10.41 0.06 -14.71
C GLU A 231 10.33 1.60 -14.83
N LYS A 232 9.36 2.10 -15.59
CA LYS A 232 9.26 3.55 -15.85
C LYS A 232 8.86 4.32 -14.60
N PHE A 233 7.88 3.81 -13.85
CA PHE A 233 7.46 4.43 -12.60
C PHE A 233 8.54 4.30 -11.53
N LEU A 234 9.11 3.11 -11.35
CA LEU A 234 10.18 2.88 -10.38
C LEU A 234 11.36 3.84 -10.61
N ARG A 235 11.79 4.01 -11.87
CA ARG A 235 12.88 4.94 -12.21
C ARG A 235 12.51 6.39 -11.91
N ALA A 236 11.31 6.84 -12.28
CA ALA A 236 10.86 8.20 -12.03
C ALA A 236 10.74 8.47 -10.52
N GLU A 237 10.12 7.56 -9.77
CA GLU A 237 9.98 7.67 -8.32
C GLU A 237 11.33 7.72 -7.61
N VAL A 238 12.26 6.81 -7.95
CA VAL A 238 13.59 6.80 -7.33
C VAL A 238 14.40 8.04 -7.70
N ALA A 239 14.29 8.53 -8.94
CA ALA A 239 14.91 9.79 -9.34
C ALA A 239 14.35 10.96 -8.54
N THR A 240 13.03 10.98 -8.28
CA THR A 240 12.36 11.99 -7.47
C THR A 240 12.83 11.92 -6.01
N VAL A 241 12.94 10.72 -5.44
CA VAL A 241 13.52 10.50 -4.10
C VAL A 241 14.97 11.02 -4.03
N ALA A 242 15.80 10.77 -5.06
CA ALA A 242 17.18 11.22 -5.11
C ALA A 242 17.35 12.75 -5.27
N GLU A 243 16.28 13.48 -5.68
CA GLU A 243 16.26 14.94 -5.66
C GLU A 243 16.11 15.53 -4.24
N VAL A 244 15.60 14.72 -3.30
CA VAL A 244 15.30 15.15 -1.92
C VAL A 244 16.31 14.57 -0.94
N PHE A 245 16.68 13.31 -1.08
CA PHE A 245 17.56 12.60 -0.15
C PHE A 245 18.98 12.43 -0.70
N ASN A 246 19.98 12.65 0.15
CA ASN A 246 21.38 12.55 -0.23
C ASN A 246 21.88 11.11 -0.46
N HIS A 247 21.24 10.15 0.19
CA HIS A 247 21.63 8.72 0.13
C HIS A 247 20.43 7.87 -0.20
N VAL A 248 20.46 7.20 -1.35
CA VAL A 248 19.38 6.36 -1.86
C VAL A 248 19.91 4.98 -2.23
N ALA A 249 19.14 3.95 -1.92
CA ALA A 249 19.35 2.58 -2.38
C ALA A 249 18.02 2.00 -2.89
N VAL A 250 18.09 1.13 -3.87
CA VAL A 250 16.93 0.42 -4.40
C VAL A 250 17.17 -1.07 -4.35
N ILE A 251 16.24 -1.83 -3.77
CA ILE A 251 16.22 -3.28 -3.83
C ILE A 251 15.17 -3.68 -4.87
N ARG A 252 15.59 -3.99 -6.08
CA ARG A 252 14.73 -4.46 -7.16
C ARG A 252 14.32 -5.90 -6.90
N GLY A 253 13.02 -6.15 -6.92
CA GLY A 253 12.48 -7.48 -6.60
C GLY A 253 12.70 -8.53 -7.69
N PRO A 254 12.56 -9.82 -7.34
CA PRO A 254 12.76 -10.92 -8.29
C PRO A 254 11.84 -10.86 -9.52
N GLY A 255 10.61 -10.35 -9.36
CA GLY A 255 9.67 -10.11 -10.47
C GLY A 255 10.26 -9.13 -11.48
N ILE A 256 10.67 -7.97 -11.01
CA ILE A 256 11.26 -6.89 -11.80
C ILE A 256 12.54 -7.37 -12.51
N VAL A 257 13.48 -7.94 -11.77
CA VAL A 257 14.74 -8.45 -12.33
C VAL A 257 14.54 -9.51 -13.42
N SER A 258 13.43 -10.28 -13.33
CA SER A 258 13.06 -11.28 -14.35
C SER A 258 12.16 -10.75 -15.47
N GLY A 259 11.97 -9.43 -15.57
CA GLY A 259 11.16 -8.81 -16.61
C GLY A 259 9.65 -9.03 -16.44
N ARG A 260 9.18 -9.13 -15.21
CA ARG A 260 7.77 -9.26 -14.83
C ARG A 260 7.36 -8.12 -13.90
N ASN A 261 6.07 -7.99 -13.65
CA ASN A 261 5.58 -7.11 -12.60
C ASN A 261 6.09 -7.58 -11.23
N GLY A 262 6.37 -6.63 -10.35
CA GLY A 262 6.85 -6.96 -9.01
C GLY A 262 7.06 -5.74 -8.13
N ASN A 263 7.44 -6.04 -6.89
CA ASN A 263 7.76 -5.04 -5.90
C ASN A 263 9.25 -4.72 -5.92
N SER A 264 9.58 -3.47 -5.66
CA SER A 264 10.91 -2.98 -5.32
C SER A 264 10.84 -2.17 -4.04
N VAL A 265 11.92 -2.14 -3.26
CA VAL A 265 11.99 -1.35 -2.03
C VAL A 265 13.02 -0.25 -2.19
N VAL A 266 12.58 0.98 -2.03
CA VAL A 266 13.42 2.18 -2.03
C VAL A 266 13.79 2.52 -0.59
N ILE A 267 15.04 2.88 -0.35
CA ILE A 267 15.56 3.28 0.96
C ILE A 267 16.24 4.61 0.77
N ALA A 268 15.91 5.61 1.57
CA ALA A 268 16.49 6.95 1.47
C ALA A 268 16.77 7.57 2.84
N SER A 269 17.80 8.41 2.92
CA SER A 269 18.17 9.14 4.14
C SER A 269 19.01 10.36 3.79
N GLN A 270 19.03 11.35 4.67
CA GLN A 270 20.01 12.44 4.62
C GLN A 270 21.39 12.02 5.12
N SER A 271 21.45 10.97 5.93
CA SER A 271 22.70 10.39 6.44
C SER A 271 23.12 9.15 5.65
N PRO A 272 24.42 8.80 5.62
CA PRO A 272 24.89 7.62 4.89
C PRO A 272 24.19 6.33 5.30
N LEU A 273 23.70 5.57 4.33
CA LEU A 273 23.10 4.27 4.54
C LEU A 273 24.15 3.23 4.98
N ASN A 274 23.75 2.33 5.88
CA ASN A 274 24.63 1.22 6.29
C ASN A 274 24.56 0.07 5.26
N GLU A 275 25.15 0.30 4.09
CA GLU A 275 25.14 -0.65 2.96
C GLU A 275 25.70 -2.02 3.35
N ARG A 276 26.72 -2.06 4.23
CA ARG A 276 27.31 -3.34 4.70
C ARG A 276 26.29 -4.15 5.52
N SER A 277 25.60 -3.50 6.45
CA SER A 277 24.57 -4.17 7.26
C SER A 277 23.39 -4.61 6.38
N LEU A 278 22.98 -3.77 5.45
CA LEU A 278 21.94 -4.10 4.47
C LEU A 278 22.34 -5.32 3.65
N ALA A 279 23.54 -5.34 3.07
CA ALA A 279 24.05 -6.46 2.29
C ALA A 279 24.10 -7.77 3.08
N GLN A 280 24.48 -7.72 4.36
CA GLN A 280 24.51 -8.90 5.23
C GLN A 280 23.12 -9.46 5.50
N ARG A 281 22.12 -8.60 5.68
CA ARG A 281 20.72 -9.00 5.93
C ARG A 281 20.04 -9.55 4.68
N LEU A 282 20.25 -8.92 3.55
CA LEU A 282 19.74 -9.37 2.26
C LEU A 282 20.27 -10.76 1.89
N GLY A 283 21.47 -11.09 2.35
CA GLY A 283 22.06 -12.43 2.25
C GLY A 283 22.08 -12.97 0.81
N ARG A 284 21.57 -14.21 0.64
CA ARG A 284 21.52 -14.87 -0.68
C ARG A 284 20.28 -14.54 -1.50
N ASP A 285 19.32 -13.82 -0.94
CA ASP A 285 18.04 -13.52 -1.57
C ASP A 285 18.10 -12.28 -2.48
N VAL A 286 19.21 -11.54 -2.41
CA VAL A 286 19.43 -10.32 -3.20
C VAL A 286 20.90 -10.26 -3.62
N ARG A 287 21.17 -9.78 -4.85
CA ARG A 287 22.51 -9.55 -5.37
C ARG A 287 22.93 -8.09 -5.22
N LEU A 288 24.19 -7.87 -4.95
CA LEU A 288 24.82 -6.55 -4.98
C LEU A 288 25.43 -6.34 -6.36
N GLY A 289 24.99 -5.30 -7.07
CA GLY A 289 25.52 -4.82 -8.35
C GLY A 289 25.89 -5.90 -9.38
N GLY A 290 25.13 -6.05 -10.46
CA GLY A 290 25.50 -6.78 -11.68
C GLY A 290 25.97 -8.24 -11.61
N ALA A 291 26.08 -8.84 -10.42
CA ALA A 291 26.56 -10.21 -10.26
C ALA A 291 25.52 -11.22 -10.78
N THR A 292 25.92 -12.10 -11.70
CA THR A 292 25.10 -13.21 -12.18
C THR A 292 24.95 -14.30 -11.11
N SER A 293 23.75 -14.88 -10.98
CA SER A 293 23.54 -16.04 -10.10
C SER A 293 24.26 -17.27 -10.67
N ASP A 294 24.95 -18.05 -9.82
CA ASP A 294 25.50 -19.34 -10.20
C ASP A 294 24.39 -20.37 -10.49
N ASP A 295 23.16 -20.09 -10.11
CA ASP A 295 21.96 -20.90 -10.37
C ASP A 295 21.04 -20.10 -11.31
N PRO A 296 20.93 -20.48 -12.59
CA PRO A 296 20.11 -19.78 -13.58
C PRO A 296 18.61 -19.87 -13.29
N ASP A 297 18.16 -20.84 -12.49
CA ASP A 297 16.75 -21.03 -12.13
C ASP A 297 16.35 -20.22 -10.88
N ARG A 298 17.34 -19.65 -10.17
CA ARG A 298 17.11 -18.84 -8.97
C ARG A 298 17.06 -17.35 -9.30
N VAL A 299 15.86 -16.83 -9.46
CA VAL A 299 15.64 -15.39 -9.58
C VAL A 299 15.72 -14.75 -8.20
N VAL A 300 16.69 -13.87 -8.01
CA VAL A 300 16.90 -13.10 -6.78
C VAL A 300 16.72 -11.62 -7.06
N GLY A 301 16.46 -10.82 -6.03
CA GLY A 301 16.45 -9.37 -6.16
C GLY A 301 17.86 -8.81 -6.44
N GLU A 302 17.93 -7.52 -6.75
CA GLU A 302 19.17 -6.79 -7.02
C GLU A 302 19.19 -5.46 -6.24
N VAL A 303 20.34 -5.09 -5.69
CA VAL A 303 20.52 -3.78 -5.04
C VAL A 303 21.28 -2.85 -5.96
N LEU A 304 20.74 -1.65 -6.17
CA LEU A 304 21.39 -0.56 -6.86
C LEU A 304 21.73 0.55 -5.86
N VAL A 305 23.00 0.98 -5.85
CA VAL A 305 23.55 2.08 -5.05
C VAL A 305 24.64 2.80 -5.85
N GLY A 306 24.98 4.01 -5.46
CA GLY A 306 26.11 4.76 -6.05
C GLY A 306 26.05 4.88 -7.57
N ASP A 307 27.13 4.54 -8.27
CA ASP A 307 27.25 4.69 -9.72
C ASP A 307 26.27 3.79 -10.49
N ASP A 308 25.96 2.58 -9.99
CA ASP A 308 24.98 1.68 -10.61
C ASP A 308 23.59 2.28 -10.54
N LEU A 309 23.22 2.89 -9.42
CA LEU A 309 21.97 3.62 -9.27
C LEU A 309 21.92 4.84 -10.18
N ALA A 310 22.98 5.63 -10.21
CA ALA A 310 23.06 6.82 -11.07
C ALA A 310 22.89 6.47 -12.55
N GLN A 311 23.50 5.37 -13.02
CA GLN A 311 23.33 4.88 -14.37
C GLN A 311 21.90 4.38 -14.63
N TYR A 312 21.28 3.70 -13.67
CA TYR A 312 19.90 3.24 -13.76
C TYR A 312 18.91 4.40 -13.90
N LEU A 313 19.16 5.52 -13.24
CA LEU A 313 18.30 6.70 -13.22
C LEU A 313 18.55 7.66 -14.41
N ASP A 314 19.56 7.43 -15.24
CA ASP A 314 19.90 8.34 -16.35
C ASP A 314 18.68 8.57 -17.28
N GLY A 315 18.30 9.84 -17.43
CA GLY A 315 17.15 10.26 -18.23
C GLY A 315 15.78 9.92 -17.62
N ALA A 316 15.69 9.59 -16.33
CA ALA A 316 14.42 9.42 -15.65
C ALA A 316 13.73 10.77 -15.36
N ASP A 317 12.40 10.81 -15.45
CA ASP A 317 11.62 11.99 -15.12
C ASP A 317 11.57 12.21 -13.61
N ILE A 318 11.47 13.47 -13.20
CA ILE A 318 11.18 13.87 -11.81
C ILE A 318 9.68 14.14 -11.68
N LEU A 319 9.05 13.54 -10.70
CA LEU A 319 7.63 13.72 -10.42
C LEU A 319 7.44 14.96 -9.53
N THR A 320 6.50 15.82 -9.92
CA THR A 320 6.16 17.04 -9.18
C THR A 320 4.66 17.17 -9.07
N ASP A 321 4.17 18.07 -8.21
CA ASP A 321 2.73 18.34 -8.08
C ASP A 321 2.10 18.80 -9.40
N ASP A 322 2.88 19.45 -10.27
CA ASP A 322 2.44 19.87 -11.59
C ASP A 322 2.46 18.73 -12.63
N PHE A 323 3.27 17.68 -12.40
CA PHE A 323 3.43 16.57 -13.36
C PHE A 323 3.84 15.27 -12.67
N ALA A 324 2.88 14.39 -12.42
CA ALA A 324 3.09 13.05 -11.86
C ALA A 324 2.17 12.02 -12.56
N PRO A 325 2.50 11.58 -13.79
CA PRO A 325 1.65 10.67 -14.57
C PRO A 325 1.82 9.19 -14.16
N VAL A 326 1.67 8.88 -12.89
CA VAL A 326 1.94 7.56 -12.27
C VAL A 326 1.25 6.42 -13.03
N ASP A 327 -0.06 6.52 -13.28
CA ASP A 327 -0.83 5.47 -13.97
C ASP A 327 -0.33 5.20 -15.40
N GLN A 328 0.19 6.24 -16.08
CA GLN A 328 0.72 6.10 -17.43
C GLN A 328 2.12 5.45 -17.42
N LEU A 329 2.89 5.67 -16.38
CA LEU A 329 4.22 5.08 -16.22
C LEU A 329 4.13 3.59 -15.90
N ILE A 330 3.19 3.17 -15.03
CA ILE A 330 2.98 1.76 -14.67
C ILE A 330 2.34 0.98 -15.82
N GLY A 331 1.45 1.57 -16.59
CA GLY A 331 0.70 0.93 -17.68
C GLY A 331 1.41 0.92 -19.04
N GLY A 332 2.60 1.52 -19.16
CA GLY A 332 3.29 1.81 -20.42
C GLY A 332 4.32 0.78 -20.87
#